data_e080a373767d9db1b5e6c952bbcb3d1c
#
_entry.id   e080a373767d9db1b5e6c952bbcb3d1c
#
_cell.length_a   1.000
_cell.length_b   1.000
_cell.length_c   1.000
_cell.angle_alpha   90.00
_cell.angle_beta   90.00
_cell.angle_gamma   90.00
#
_symmetry.space_group_name_H-M   'P 1'
#
loop_
_entity.id
_entity.type
_entity.pdbx_description
1 polymer ?
#
loop_
_entity_poly.entity_id
_entity_poly.type
_entity_poly.pdbx_seq_one_letter_code
_entity_poly.pdbx_strand_id
1 'polypeptide(L)'
;SLLSKMPGDCWQQFANLRAYYGYMWGYPGKKLLFMGGEFAQGREWNYQESLDWFLLEPQYGGWHEGVQKWVRDLNHAYQEHPALWKQDCNPEGFEWLVVDDAEQSVIAFARHGGDGKPVIIVSNFTPVPRENYRIGVSQAGHYREILNSDDAQYNGSGMSGGKTVHTESVGSHGKAQSLNLTL
;
A
#
# COMPACT_ATOMS: atom_id res chain seq x y z
N SER A 1 -8.37 7.52 -17.57
CA SER A 1 -7.21 7.02 -16.83
C SER A 1 -7.63 6.40 -15.50
N LEU A 2 -6.70 5.70 -14.83
CA LEU A 2 -6.99 5.12 -13.51
C LEU A 2 -7.18 6.22 -12.46
N LEU A 3 -6.35 7.28 -12.51
CA LEU A 3 -6.48 8.43 -11.61
C LEU A 3 -7.87 9.06 -11.67
N SER A 4 -8.42 9.27 -12.87
CA SER A 4 -9.73 9.92 -13.04
C SER A 4 -10.90 9.09 -12.54
N LYS A 5 -10.69 7.82 -12.24
CA LYS A 5 -11.71 6.92 -11.64
C LYS A 5 -11.68 6.93 -10.12
N MET A 6 -10.64 7.53 -9.50
CA MET A 6 -10.57 7.63 -8.05
C MET A 6 -11.56 8.68 -7.54
N PRO A 7 -12.25 8.39 -6.42
CA PRO A 7 -13.23 9.33 -5.85
C PRO A 7 -12.54 10.51 -5.13
N GLY A 8 -13.33 11.56 -4.92
CA GLY A 8 -12.95 12.70 -4.09
C GLY A 8 -12.31 13.86 -4.85
N ASP A 9 -11.71 14.77 -4.11
CA ASP A 9 -10.95 15.90 -4.64
C ASP A 9 -9.58 15.46 -5.19
N CYS A 10 -8.80 16.41 -5.70
CA CYS A 10 -7.49 16.11 -6.29
C CYS A 10 -6.57 15.36 -5.31
N TRP A 11 -6.46 15.83 -4.06
CA TRP A 11 -5.63 15.15 -3.05
C TRP A 11 -6.11 13.72 -2.78
N GLN A 12 -7.43 13.55 -2.63
CA GLN A 12 -8.04 12.25 -2.36
C GLN A 12 -7.85 11.28 -3.53
N GLN A 13 -7.96 11.75 -4.78
CA GLN A 13 -7.71 10.93 -5.96
C GLN A 13 -6.29 10.36 -5.98
N PHE A 14 -5.29 11.20 -5.71
CA PHE A 14 -3.90 10.75 -5.64
C PHE A 14 -3.65 9.82 -4.45
N ALA A 15 -4.24 10.11 -3.29
CA ALA A 15 -4.15 9.26 -2.11
C ALA A 15 -4.77 7.88 -2.35
N ASN A 16 -5.97 7.84 -2.94
CA ASN A 16 -6.64 6.58 -3.32
C ASN A 16 -5.81 5.78 -4.33
N LEU A 17 -5.22 6.45 -5.33
CA LEU A 17 -4.38 5.77 -6.32
C LEU A 17 -3.14 5.15 -5.67
N ARG A 18 -2.47 5.86 -4.75
CA ARG A 18 -1.34 5.31 -4.00
C ARG A 18 -1.76 4.12 -3.13
N ALA A 19 -2.88 4.21 -2.42
CA ALA A 19 -3.43 3.11 -1.63
C ALA A 19 -3.75 1.89 -2.51
N TYR A 20 -4.40 2.12 -3.64
CA TYR A 20 -4.69 1.06 -4.62
C TYR A 20 -3.42 0.37 -5.15
N TYR A 21 -2.38 1.14 -5.49
CA TYR A 21 -1.11 0.55 -5.92
C TYR A 21 -0.42 -0.22 -4.80
N GLY A 22 -0.43 0.30 -3.57
CA GLY A 22 0.09 -0.45 -2.41
C GLY A 22 -0.62 -1.79 -2.23
N TYR A 23 -1.94 -1.80 -2.31
CA TYR A 23 -2.73 -3.02 -2.29
C TYR A 23 -2.35 -3.97 -3.43
N MET A 24 -2.30 -3.47 -4.68
CA MET A 24 -1.97 -4.28 -5.85
C MET A 24 -0.57 -4.90 -5.77
N TRP A 25 0.44 -4.16 -5.30
CA TRP A 25 1.79 -4.69 -5.12
C TRP A 25 1.87 -5.74 -4.00
N GLY A 26 1.11 -5.56 -2.94
CA GLY A 26 1.04 -6.51 -1.84
C GLY A 26 0.27 -7.78 -2.20
N TYR A 27 -0.79 -7.68 -3.00
CA TYR A 27 -1.66 -8.81 -3.31
C TYR A 27 -0.95 -9.85 -4.19
N PRO A 28 -1.25 -11.17 -4.05
CA PRO A 28 -0.65 -12.22 -4.89
C PRO A 28 -0.88 -11.98 -6.38
N GLY A 29 0.06 -12.43 -7.20
CA GLY A 29 -0.02 -12.36 -8.66
C GLY A 29 0.87 -11.29 -9.28
N LYS A 30 0.86 -11.23 -10.61
CA LYS A 30 1.69 -10.30 -11.38
C LYS A 30 1.15 -8.88 -11.28
N LYS A 31 2.07 -7.93 -11.17
CA LYS A 31 1.75 -6.51 -11.11
C LYS A 31 1.49 -5.97 -12.51
N LEU A 32 0.46 -5.15 -12.65
CA LEU A 32 0.04 -4.60 -13.92
C LEU A 32 0.00 -3.08 -13.86
N LEU A 33 0.90 -2.44 -14.58
CA LEU A 33 0.84 -1.02 -14.91
C LEU A 33 0.66 -0.85 -16.42
N PHE A 34 -0.08 0.15 -16.80
CA PHE A 34 -0.25 0.53 -18.18
C PHE A 34 0.26 1.95 -18.41
N MET A 35 0.81 2.21 -19.57
CA MET A 35 1.51 3.40 -20.06
C MET A 35 1.07 4.72 -19.40
N GLY A 36 1.98 5.36 -18.66
CA GLY A 36 1.71 6.57 -17.90
C GLY A 36 1.07 6.34 -16.53
N GLY A 37 0.67 5.10 -16.20
CA GLY A 37 0.12 4.76 -14.89
C GLY A 37 1.13 4.96 -13.76
N GLU A 38 2.42 4.78 -14.04
CA GLU A 38 3.52 4.91 -13.08
C GLU A 38 3.69 6.33 -12.53
N PHE A 39 3.17 7.35 -13.21
CA PHE A 39 3.12 8.72 -12.73
C PHE A 39 1.72 9.33 -12.79
N ALA A 40 0.70 8.47 -12.82
CA ALA A 40 -0.71 8.87 -12.78
C ALA A 40 -1.15 9.79 -13.93
N GLN A 41 -0.70 9.54 -15.17
CA GLN A 41 -1.12 10.31 -16.33
C GLN A 41 -2.66 10.42 -16.38
N GLY A 42 -3.17 11.64 -16.54
CA GLY A 42 -4.62 11.89 -16.56
C GLY A 42 -5.27 11.51 -17.88
N ARG A 43 -4.54 11.66 -18.98
CA ARG A 43 -4.99 11.33 -20.34
C ARG A 43 -4.88 9.82 -20.58
N GLU A 44 -5.78 9.24 -21.35
CA GLU A 44 -5.61 7.88 -21.86
C GLU A 44 -4.41 7.83 -22.80
N TRP A 45 -3.73 6.69 -22.82
CA TRP A 45 -2.56 6.52 -23.68
C TRP A 45 -2.91 6.67 -25.16
N ASN A 46 -1.98 7.20 -25.92
CA ASN A 46 -2.08 7.30 -27.37
C ASN A 46 -0.74 6.86 -27.98
N TYR A 47 -0.77 5.82 -28.80
CA TYR A 47 0.45 5.28 -29.42
C TYR A 47 1.12 6.23 -30.42
N GLN A 48 0.40 7.26 -30.87
CA GLN A 48 0.90 8.26 -31.83
C GLN A 48 1.61 9.44 -31.14
N GLU A 49 1.53 9.53 -29.81
CA GLU A 49 2.06 10.64 -29.03
C GLU A 49 2.90 10.16 -27.85
N SER A 50 3.79 11.00 -27.38
CA SER A 50 4.52 10.76 -26.15
C SER A 50 3.59 10.78 -24.94
N LEU A 51 4.02 10.16 -23.84
CA LEU A 51 3.39 10.34 -22.54
C LEU A 51 3.53 11.78 -22.07
N ASP A 52 2.68 12.20 -21.17
CA ASP A 52 2.59 13.57 -20.64
C ASP A 52 3.70 13.85 -19.60
N TRP A 53 4.98 13.68 -19.96
CA TRP A 53 6.14 13.84 -19.06
C TRP A 53 6.21 15.21 -18.38
N PHE A 54 5.58 16.24 -18.96
CA PHE A 54 5.47 17.57 -18.36
C PHE A 54 4.75 17.56 -17.01
N LEU A 55 3.92 16.54 -16.72
CA LEU A 55 3.24 16.39 -15.43
C LEU A 55 4.21 16.19 -14.25
N LEU A 56 5.45 15.81 -14.54
CA LEU A 56 6.50 15.68 -13.52
C LEU A 56 7.20 17.00 -13.19
N GLU A 57 6.86 18.10 -13.90
CA GLU A 57 7.46 19.41 -13.66
C GLU A 57 6.89 20.05 -12.38
N PRO A 58 7.68 20.91 -11.67
CA PRO A 58 7.32 21.45 -10.36
C PRO A 58 5.99 22.22 -10.32
N GLN A 59 5.56 22.83 -11.42
CA GLN A 59 4.30 23.58 -11.49
C GLN A 59 3.07 22.71 -11.28
N TYR A 60 3.18 21.40 -11.39
CA TYR A 60 2.10 20.44 -11.13
C TYR A 60 2.04 19.98 -9.66
N GLY A 61 2.74 20.68 -8.74
CA GLY A 61 2.63 20.50 -7.30
C GLY A 61 3.20 19.19 -6.76
N GLY A 62 3.99 18.45 -7.57
CA GLY A 62 4.63 17.19 -7.15
C GLY A 62 3.71 15.98 -7.03
N TRP A 63 2.42 16.09 -7.35
CA TRP A 63 1.45 14.99 -7.23
C TRP A 63 1.84 13.78 -8.08
N HIS A 64 2.17 14.02 -9.34
CA HIS A 64 2.58 12.98 -10.29
C HIS A 64 3.95 12.41 -9.95
N GLU A 65 4.89 13.26 -9.53
CA GLU A 65 6.21 12.85 -9.03
C GLU A 65 6.07 11.96 -7.77
N GLY A 66 5.14 12.30 -6.86
CA GLY A 66 4.84 11.50 -5.68
C GLY A 66 4.40 10.08 -6.03
N VAL A 67 3.51 9.93 -7.02
CA VAL A 67 3.08 8.61 -7.51
C VAL A 67 4.25 7.87 -8.18
N GLN A 68 5.07 8.56 -8.97
CA GLN A 68 6.23 7.94 -9.60
C GLN A 68 7.24 7.40 -8.57
N LYS A 69 7.53 8.18 -7.53
CA LYS A 69 8.37 7.75 -6.41
C LYS A 69 7.76 6.55 -5.70
N TRP A 70 6.45 6.58 -5.45
CA TRP A 70 5.72 5.48 -4.82
C TRP A 70 5.85 4.19 -5.62
N VAL A 71 5.59 4.22 -6.92
CA VAL A 71 5.74 3.05 -7.80
C VAL A 71 7.17 2.52 -7.83
N ARG A 72 8.16 3.41 -7.88
CA ARG A 72 9.58 3.03 -7.79
C ARG A 72 9.87 2.27 -6.50
N ASP A 73 9.42 2.80 -5.36
CA ASP A 73 9.73 2.24 -4.06
C ASP A 73 8.93 0.95 -3.80
N LEU A 74 7.71 0.83 -4.35
CA LEU A 74 6.97 -0.42 -4.40
C LEU A 74 7.73 -1.52 -5.19
N ASN A 75 8.33 -1.16 -6.33
CA ASN A 75 9.13 -2.09 -7.11
C ASN A 75 10.38 -2.56 -6.34
N HIS A 76 11.06 -1.65 -5.63
CA HIS A 76 12.20 -2.02 -4.79
C HIS A 76 11.76 -2.95 -3.65
N ALA A 77 10.71 -2.60 -2.92
CA ALA A 77 10.19 -3.45 -1.86
C ALA A 77 9.78 -4.83 -2.38
N TYR A 78 9.14 -4.89 -3.56
CA TYR A 78 8.78 -6.16 -4.19
C TYR A 78 10.00 -7.04 -4.47
N GLN A 79 11.10 -6.45 -4.96
CA GLN A 79 12.34 -7.19 -5.23
C GLN A 79 13.06 -7.63 -3.95
N GLU A 80 13.09 -6.79 -2.93
CA GLU A 80 13.81 -7.01 -1.68
C GLU A 80 13.12 -8.00 -0.74
N HIS A 81 11.79 -8.15 -0.85
CA HIS A 81 11.01 -8.99 0.06
C HIS A 81 10.43 -10.23 -0.63
N PRO A 82 11.10 -11.40 -0.54
CA PRO A 82 10.62 -12.64 -1.16
C PRO A 82 9.21 -13.05 -0.74
N ALA A 83 8.74 -12.61 0.43
CA ALA A 83 7.36 -12.83 0.87
C ALA A 83 6.32 -12.29 -0.14
N LEU A 84 6.66 -11.27 -0.94
CA LEU A 84 5.73 -10.65 -1.89
C LEU A 84 5.58 -11.42 -3.21
N TRP A 85 6.47 -12.39 -3.51
CA TRP A 85 6.44 -13.07 -4.81
C TRP A 85 6.77 -14.55 -4.79
N LYS A 86 7.53 -15.05 -3.80
CA LYS A 86 8.08 -16.41 -3.81
C LYS A 86 7.02 -17.50 -3.77
N GLN A 87 5.88 -17.23 -3.12
CA GLN A 87 4.78 -18.17 -2.96
C GLN A 87 3.45 -17.65 -3.53
N ASP A 88 3.50 -16.91 -4.62
CA ASP A 88 2.31 -16.30 -5.24
C ASP A 88 1.23 -17.30 -5.65
N CYS A 89 1.63 -18.52 -5.99
CA CYS A 89 0.71 -19.57 -6.45
C CYS A 89 0.42 -20.62 -5.38
N ASN A 90 0.91 -20.44 -4.16
CA ASN A 90 0.72 -21.38 -3.06
C ASN A 90 -0.22 -20.77 -2.00
N PRO A 91 -1.20 -21.54 -1.50
CA PRO A 91 -2.10 -21.07 -0.44
C PRO A 91 -1.35 -20.57 0.81
N GLU A 92 -0.22 -21.20 1.15
CA GLU A 92 0.60 -20.85 2.30
C GLU A 92 1.29 -19.48 2.16
N GLY A 93 1.33 -18.93 0.95
CA GLY A 93 1.90 -17.61 0.66
C GLY A 93 1.01 -16.43 1.02
N PHE A 94 -0.25 -16.69 1.41
CA PHE A 94 -1.24 -15.65 1.67
C PHE A 94 -2.12 -15.96 2.87
N GLU A 95 -2.36 -14.96 3.72
CA GLU A 95 -3.23 -15.09 4.88
C GLU A 95 -4.05 -13.81 5.07
N TRP A 96 -5.37 -13.92 5.10
CA TRP A 96 -6.23 -12.82 5.52
C TRP A 96 -6.08 -12.55 7.02
N LEU A 97 -5.88 -11.28 7.40
CA LEU A 97 -5.85 -10.83 8.80
C LEU A 97 -7.12 -10.04 9.15
N VAL A 98 -7.54 -9.12 8.28
CA VAL A 98 -8.78 -8.36 8.41
C VAL A 98 -9.46 -8.34 7.04
N VAL A 99 -10.65 -8.93 6.93
CA VAL A 99 -11.37 -9.07 5.66
C VAL A 99 -12.81 -8.53 5.72
N ASP A 100 -13.34 -8.32 6.91
CA ASP A 100 -14.76 -8.05 7.16
C ASP A 100 -15.04 -6.70 7.85
N ASP A 101 -14.03 -5.85 8.00
CA ASP A 101 -14.21 -4.51 8.58
C ASP A 101 -14.71 -3.50 7.52
N ALA A 102 -15.91 -3.75 7.01
CA ALA A 102 -16.55 -2.87 6.04
C ALA A 102 -16.90 -1.49 6.61
N GLU A 103 -17.18 -1.42 7.92
CA GLU A 103 -17.54 -0.18 8.61
C GLU A 103 -16.40 0.83 8.58
N GLN A 104 -15.16 0.38 8.80
CA GLN A 104 -13.98 1.23 8.76
C GLN A 104 -13.27 1.23 7.41
N SER A 105 -13.71 0.36 6.47
CA SER A 105 -13.11 0.16 5.15
C SER A 105 -11.62 -0.17 5.23
N VAL A 106 -11.27 -1.02 6.18
CA VAL A 106 -9.90 -1.52 6.38
C VAL A 106 -9.79 -2.96 5.93
N ILE A 107 -8.73 -3.25 5.20
CA ILE A 107 -8.34 -4.60 4.79
C ILE A 107 -6.90 -4.84 5.20
N ALA A 108 -6.60 -6.02 5.75
CA ALA A 108 -5.25 -6.42 6.05
C ALA A 108 -5.00 -7.89 5.72
N PHE A 109 -3.82 -8.18 5.23
CA PHE A 109 -3.36 -9.53 4.93
C PHE A 109 -1.84 -9.66 5.11
N ALA A 110 -1.39 -10.90 5.32
CA ALA A 110 0.01 -11.24 5.38
C ALA A 110 0.46 -11.99 4.12
N ARG A 111 1.70 -11.74 3.70
CA ARG A 111 2.40 -12.48 2.67
C ARG A 111 3.55 -13.26 3.31
N HIS A 112 3.70 -14.50 2.88
CA HIS A 112 4.71 -15.41 3.41
C HIS A 112 5.62 -15.93 2.29
N GLY A 113 6.94 -15.86 2.50
CA GLY A 113 7.95 -16.36 1.57
C GLY A 113 8.53 -17.73 1.96
N GLY A 114 8.06 -18.31 3.07
CA GLY A 114 8.58 -19.56 3.61
C GLY A 114 9.86 -19.42 4.46
N ASP A 115 10.30 -18.19 4.73
CA ASP A 115 11.50 -17.88 5.52
C ASP A 115 11.20 -17.37 6.94
N GLY A 116 9.92 -17.39 7.34
CA GLY A 116 9.47 -16.91 8.64
C GLY A 116 9.46 -15.38 8.78
N LYS A 117 9.60 -14.64 7.68
CA LYS A 117 9.58 -13.17 7.63
C LYS A 117 8.38 -12.67 6.84
N PRO A 118 7.18 -12.62 7.45
CA PRO A 118 6.00 -12.15 6.75
C PRO A 118 6.08 -10.65 6.44
N VAL A 119 5.44 -10.27 5.33
CA VAL A 119 5.12 -8.87 5.04
C VAL A 119 3.63 -8.69 5.26
N ILE A 120 3.26 -7.72 6.10
CA ILE A 120 1.87 -7.38 6.40
C ILE A 120 1.49 -6.15 5.59
N ILE A 121 0.41 -6.26 4.86
CA ILE A 121 -0.19 -5.17 4.09
C ILE A 121 -1.48 -4.74 4.79
N VAL A 122 -1.58 -3.46 5.09
CA VAL A 122 -2.76 -2.85 5.72
C VAL A 122 -3.21 -1.70 4.84
N SER A 123 -4.48 -1.68 4.48
CA SER A 123 -5.06 -0.63 3.64
C SER A 123 -6.28 -0.03 4.33
N ASN A 124 -6.22 1.28 4.61
CA ASN A 124 -7.36 2.11 4.98
C ASN A 124 -7.83 2.84 3.70
N PHE A 125 -9.00 2.48 3.19
CA PHE A 125 -9.56 3.07 1.97
C PHE A 125 -10.48 4.28 2.25
N THR A 126 -10.30 4.92 3.41
CA THR A 126 -11.03 6.13 3.75
C THR A 126 -10.05 7.28 4.06
N PRO A 127 -10.49 8.55 3.92
CA PRO A 127 -9.67 9.69 4.34
C PRO A 127 -9.70 9.92 5.85
N VAL A 128 -10.26 8.98 6.62
CA VAL A 128 -10.41 9.11 8.08
C VAL A 128 -9.28 8.34 8.76
N PRO A 129 -8.39 9.00 9.49
CA PRO A 129 -7.36 8.31 10.26
C PRO A 129 -7.97 7.32 11.26
N ARG A 130 -7.34 6.17 11.42
CA ARG A 130 -7.73 5.14 12.39
C ARG A 130 -6.61 5.01 13.43
N GLU A 131 -6.79 5.68 14.55
CA GLU A 131 -5.86 5.57 15.67
C GLU A 131 -6.14 4.30 16.48
N ASN A 132 -5.09 3.72 17.04
CA ASN A 132 -5.19 2.50 17.85
C ASN A 132 -5.88 1.33 17.15
N TYR A 133 -5.70 1.22 15.83
CA TYR A 133 -6.26 0.11 15.07
C TYR A 133 -5.49 -1.18 15.33
N ARG A 134 -6.19 -2.18 15.85
CA ARG A 134 -5.55 -3.43 16.28
C ARG A 134 -5.70 -4.52 15.23
N ILE A 135 -4.56 -5.12 14.87
CA ILE A 135 -4.51 -6.22 13.89
C ILE A 135 -3.87 -7.44 14.54
N GLY A 136 -4.59 -8.55 14.54
CA GLY A 136 -4.05 -9.83 14.97
C GLY A 136 -2.95 -10.34 14.04
N VAL A 137 -1.84 -10.81 14.61
CA VAL A 137 -0.71 -11.39 13.86
C VAL A 137 -0.28 -12.72 14.45
N SER A 138 0.23 -13.61 13.59
CA SER A 138 0.61 -14.97 13.99
C SER A 138 1.93 -15.03 14.73
N GLN A 139 2.84 -14.07 14.51
CA GLN A 139 4.17 -14.08 15.10
C GLN A 139 4.35 -12.91 16.05
N ALA A 140 4.83 -13.19 17.25
CA ALA A 140 5.28 -12.17 18.20
C ALA A 140 6.61 -11.57 17.75
N GLY A 141 6.82 -10.28 18.01
CA GLY A 141 8.09 -9.62 17.74
C GLY A 141 7.96 -8.16 17.33
N HIS A 142 8.97 -7.71 16.61
CA HIS A 142 9.10 -6.35 16.11
C HIS A 142 8.73 -6.30 14.64
N TYR A 143 7.81 -5.41 14.29
CA TYR A 143 7.43 -5.14 12.92
C TYR A 143 7.88 -3.73 12.54
N ARG A 144 8.56 -3.62 11.40
CA ARG A 144 9.03 -2.35 10.87
C ARG A 144 8.17 -1.94 9.68
N GLU A 145 7.70 -0.71 9.69
CA GLU A 145 7.11 -0.11 8.50
C GLU A 145 8.18 -0.01 7.40
N ILE A 146 7.94 -0.62 6.27
CA ILE A 146 8.83 -0.58 5.10
C ILE A 146 8.38 0.46 4.08
N LEU A 147 7.08 0.65 3.93
CA LEU A 147 6.47 1.65 3.07
C LEU A 147 5.18 2.18 3.68
N ASN A 148 4.91 3.47 3.47
CA ASN A 148 3.66 4.12 3.83
C ASN A 148 3.23 5.05 2.68
N SER A 149 2.08 4.76 2.06
CA SER A 149 1.59 5.55 0.93
C SER A 149 1.19 6.99 1.29
N ASP A 150 1.05 7.28 2.57
CA ASP A 150 0.73 8.62 3.08
C ASP A 150 1.97 9.42 3.56
N ASP A 151 3.17 8.89 3.34
CA ASP A 151 4.41 9.60 3.64
C ASP A 151 4.51 10.88 2.79
N ALA A 152 5.04 11.94 3.40
CA ALA A 152 5.21 13.26 2.77
C ALA A 152 6.05 13.22 1.49
N GLN A 153 7.00 12.28 1.37
CA GLN A 153 7.80 12.12 0.15
C GLN A 153 6.97 11.72 -1.08
N TYR A 154 5.77 11.17 -0.87
CA TYR A 154 4.80 10.83 -1.93
C TYR A 154 3.65 11.83 -2.02
N ASN A 155 3.81 13.01 -1.42
CA ASN A 155 2.76 14.02 -1.27
C ASN A 155 1.55 13.56 -0.42
N GLY A 156 1.80 12.66 0.54
CA GLY A 156 0.84 12.28 1.56
C GLY A 156 0.77 13.30 2.69
N SER A 157 -0.11 13.06 3.66
CA SER A 157 -0.28 13.93 4.84
C SER A 157 0.81 13.69 5.90
N GLY A 158 1.59 12.62 5.77
CA GLY A 158 2.61 12.22 6.75
C GLY A 158 2.04 11.51 7.97
N MET A 159 0.82 11.00 7.91
CA MET A 159 0.25 10.21 9.00
C MET A 159 1.00 8.89 9.14
N SER A 160 1.51 8.61 10.31
CA SER A 160 2.23 7.38 10.63
C SER A 160 2.10 7.04 12.11
N GLY A 161 1.95 5.75 12.41
CA GLY A 161 1.98 5.22 13.78
C GLY A 161 3.37 4.96 14.33
N GLY A 162 4.41 5.32 13.58
CA GLY A 162 5.82 5.05 13.92
C GLY A 162 6.44 3.95 13.08
N LYS A 163 7.76 4.03 12.90
CA LYS A 163 8.51 3.16 12.00
C LYS A 163 8.72 1.73 12.51
N THR A 164 8.54 1.49 13.80
CA THR A 164 8.67 0.16 14.41
C THR A 164 7.55 -0.02 15.44
N VAL A 165 6.85 -1.12 15.34
CA VAL A 165 5.76 -1.51 16.23
C VAL A 165 6.07 -2.87 16.83
N HIS A 166 5.81 -3.03 18.13
CA HIS A 166 5.97 -4.29 18.84
C HIS A 166 4.62 -4.97 18.96
N THR A 167 4.60 -6.29 18.88
CA THR A 167 3.39 -7.03 19.19
C THR A 167 3.07 -6.95 20.67
N GLU A 168 1.79 -6.90 20.96
CA GLU A 168 1.23 -6.99 22.29
C GLU A 168 0.56 -8.36 22.47
N SER A 169 0.65 -8.94 23.68
CA SER A 169 -0.08 -10.18 24.03
C SER A 169 -1.56 -9.90 24.27
N VAL A 170 -2.19 -9.23 23.31
CA VAL A 170 -3.62 -8.91 23.28
C VAL A 170 -4.22 -9.58 22.08
N GLY A 171 -5.18 -10.48 22.30
CA GLY A 171 -5.82 -11.23 21.22
C GLY A 171 -6.66 -10.34 20.30
N SER A 172 -6.55 -10.59 18.99
CA SER A 172 -7.35 -9.93 17.98
C SER A 172 -7.44 -10.80 16.72
N HIS A 173 -8.58 -10.76 16.01
CA HIS A 173 -8.79 -11.49 14.76
C HIS A 173 -8.40 -12.99 14.84
N GLY A 174 -8.70 -13.64 15.98
CA GLY A 174 -8.37 -15.06 16.20
C GLY A 174 -6.89 -15.36 16.44
N LYS A 175 -6.05 -14.34 16.62
CA LYS A 175 -4.62 -14.47 16.96
C LYS A 175 -4.39 -14.10 18.42
N ALA A 176 -3.37 -14.69 19.06
CA ALA A 176 -2.99 -14.39 20.43
C ALA A 176 -2.17 -13.10 20.58
N GLN A 177 -1.55 -12.66 19.50
CA GLN A 177 -0.71 -11.46 19.41
C GLN A 177 -1.34 -10.44 18.47
N SER A 178 -1.09 -9.17 18.70
CA SER A 178 -1.58 -8.12 17.83
C SER A 178 -0.62 -6.93 17.75
N LEU A 179 -0.74 -6.18 16.66
CA LEU A 179 -0.13 -4.89 16.46
C LEU A 179 -1.17 -3.79 16.72
N ASN A 180 -0.76 -2.70 17.32
CA ASN A 180 -1.56 -1.48 17.46
C ASN A 180 -0.99 -0.42 16.52
N LEU A 181 -1.77 -0.01 15.53
CA LEU A 181 -1.35 0.83 14.42
C LEU A 181 -2.16 2.13 14.35
N THR A 182 -1.57 3.14 13.74
CA THR A 182 -2.30 4.30 13.20
C THR A 182 -2.33 4.17 11.67
N LEU A 183 -3.53 4.25 11.09
CA LEU A 183 -3.77 4.04 9.66
C LEU A 183 -4.32 5.31 9.02
#